data_e59b6addc11188583df9d43ee73cd8e7
#
_entry.id   e59b6addc11188583df9d43ee73cd8e7
#
_cell.length_a   1.000
_cell.length_b   1.000
_cell.length_c   1.000
_cell.angle_alpha   90.00
_cell.angle_beta   90.00
_cell.angle_gamma   90.00
#
_symmetry.space_group_name_H-M   'P 1'
#
loop_
_entity.id
_entity.type
_entity.pdbx_description
1 polymer ?
#
loop_
_entity_poly.entity_id
_entity_poly.type
_entity_poly.pdbx_seq_one_letter_code
_entity_poly.pdbx_strand_id
1 'polypeptide(L)'
;MDKGYFSVDAILAAEDRVPVVFNTAAASLGFLDPACKEEDLPARSRVELPLWLAQSLEAKNMVRLELPKHYSARFREDLLAGPEAVDIRDRSVFFYETGTALARIKRDEHLQRTMRMVFSGQRFRDILDASLNSGGDDMTDFLKDLPFAERILFDSGFVGSREYEAYKKGTHAQIGMAEVLKVSSAISGGGKEGEK
;
A
#
# COMPACT_ATOMS: atom_id res chain seq x y z
N MET A 1 -6.65 3.59 7.79
CA MET A 1 -6.24 4.81 7.11
C MET A 1 -7.28 5.12 6.07
N ASP A 2 -7.94 6.23 6.20
CA ASP A 2 -8.87 6.73 5.21
C ASP A 2 -8.03 7.20 4.01
N LYS A 3 -7.93 6.34 2.98
CA LYS A 3 -7.24 6.72 1.74
C LYS A 3 -8.13 7.73 1.04
N GLY A 4 -7.80 9.01 1.19
CA GLY A 4 -8.54 10.08 0.52
C GLY A 4 -8.63 9.80 -0.99
N TYR A 5 -9.68 10.28 -1.65
CA TYR A 5 -9.94 10.10 -3.09
C TYR A 5 -8.72 10.43 -3.99
N PHE A 6 -7.87 11.36 -3.55
CA PHE A 6 -6.67 11.80 -4.27
C PHE A 6 -5.38 11.13 -3.80
N SER A 7 -5.44 10.02 -3.05
CA SER A 7 -4.23 9.28 -2.68
C SER A 7 -3.61 8.63 -3.90
N VAL A 8 -2.41 9.05 -4.28
CA VAL A 8 -1.66 8.50 -5.42
C VAL A 8 -1.44 7.00 -5.25
N ASP A 9 -1.08 6.55 -4.06
CA ASP A 9 -0.84 5.14 -3.77
C ASP A 9 -2.10 4.29 -3.93
N ALA A 10 -3.27 4.83 -3.54
CA ALA A 10 -4.54 4.14 -3.74
C ALA A 10 -4.91 4.04 -5.23
N ILE A 11 -4.59 5.06 -6.04
CA ILE A 11 -4.79 5.06 -7.48
C ILE A 11 -3.85 4.03 -8.12
N LEU A 12 -2.56 4.04 -7.77
CA LEU A 12 -1.59 3.07 -8.29
C LEU A 12 -1.95 1.62 -7.93
N ALA A 13 -2.41 1.38 -6.70
CA ALA A 13 -2.88 0.05 -6.29
C ALA A 13 -4.14 -0.39 -7.07
N ALA A 14 -5.00 0.55 -7.44
CA ALA A 14 -6.19 0.27 -8.25
C ALA A 14 -5.88 0.04 -9.74
N GLU A 15 -4.72 0.46 -10.23
CA GLU A 15 -4.22 0.18 -11.58
C GLU A 15 -3.63 -1.24 -11.73
N ASP A 16 -3.46 -1.98 -10.64
CA ASP A 16 -2.96 -3.36 -10.67
C ASP A 16 -3.86 -4.24 -11.55
N ARG A 17 -3.25 -5.00 -12.46
CA ARG A 17 -4.01 -5.76 -13.46
C ARG A 17 -4.48 -7.08 -12.89
N VAL A 18 -5.76 -7.36 -13.11
CA VAL A 18 -6.42 -8.58 -12.64
C VAL A 18 -7.09 -9.33 -13.80
N PRO A 19 -7.04 -10.66 -13.83
CA PRO A 19 -7.70 -11.44 -14.86
C PRO A 19 -9.21 -11.42 -14.68
N VAL A 20 -9.90 -11.15 -15.77
CA VAL A 20 -11.36 -11.19 -15.85
C VAL A 20 -11.83 -12.03 -17.02
N VAL A 21 -13.02 -12.61 -16.91
CA VAL A 21 -13.70 -13.34 -17.99
C VAL A 21 -14.98 -12.57 -18.33
N PHE A 22 -15.12 -12.19 -19.59
CA PHE A 22 -16.32 -11.53 -20.08
C PHE A 22 -17.51 -12.49 -20.13
N ASN A 23 -18.62 -12.12 -19.54
CA ASN A 23 -19.85 -12.94 -19.56
C ASN A 23 -20.57 -12.86 -20.90
N THR A 24 -20.48 -11.72 -21.57
CA THR A 24 -21.12 -11.42 -22.86
C THR A 24 -20.09 -10.92 -23.86
N ALA A 25 -20.40 -11.00 -25.15
CA ALA A 25 -19.60 -10.38 -26.19
C ALA A 25 -19.58 -8.86 -26.01
N ALA A 26 -18.45 -8.24 -26.31
CA ALA A 26 -18.29 -6.79 -26.19
C ALA A 26 -17.86 -6.22 -27.55
N ALA A 27 -18.67 -5.34 -28.08
CA ALA A 27 -18.44 -4.73 -29.39
C ALA A 27 -17.18 -3.82 -29.37
N SER A 28 -16.41 -3.90 -30.42
CA SER A 28 -15.22 -3.05 -30.68
C SER A 28 -14.12 -3.16 -29.59
N LEU A 29 -14.10 -4.25 -28.82
CA LEU A 29 -13.10 -4.50 -27.77
C LEU A 29 -12.16 -5.69 -28.05
N GLY A 30 -12.12 -6.19 -29.28
CA GLY A 30 -11.25 -7.30 -29.67
C GLY A 30 -9.76 -7.03 -29.43
N PHE A 31 -9.34 -5.78 -29.46
CA PHE A 31 -7.95 -5.37 -29.21
C PHE A 31 -7.46 -5.65 -27.77
N LEU A 32 -8.36 -5.90 -26.82
CA LEU A 32 -8.01 -6.25 -25.44
C LEU A 32 -7.43 -7.68 -25.32
N ASP A 33 -7.82 -8.56 -26.23
CA ASP A 33 -7.29 -9.93 -26.28
C ASP A 33 -6.32 -10.04 -27.46
N PRO A 34 -5.00 -10.18 -27.23
CA PRO A 34 -4.02 -10.35 -28.31
C PRO A 34 -4.26 -11.56 -29.21
N ALA A 35 -5.02 -12.54 -28.74
CA ALA A 35 -5.36 -13.74 -29.50
C ALA A 35 -6.60 -13.53 -30.40
N CYS A 36 -7.39 -12.50 -30.15
CA CYS A 36 -8.57 -12.17 -30.93
C CYS A 36 -8.20 -11.49 -32.25
N LYS A 37 -8.73 -12.00 -33.36
CA LYS A 37 -8.56 -11.40 -34.69
C LYS A 37 -9.78 -10.60 -35.14
N GLU A 38 -10.85 -10.65 -34.37
CA GLU A 38 -12.11 -9.98 -34.66
C GLU A 38 -12.14 -8.60 -34.00
N GLU A 39 -12.95 -7.71 -34.53
CA GLU A 39 -13.15 -6.39 -33.96
C GLU A 39 -13.87 -6.46 -32.60
N ASP A 40 -14.76 -7.43 -32.46
CA ASP A 40 -15.54 -7.67 -31.27
C ASP A 40 -14.85 -8.71 -30.37
N LEU A 41 -14.93 -8.48 -29.04
CA LEU A 41 -14.44 -9.44 -28.06
C LEU A 41 -15.52 -10.51 -27.83
N PRO A 42 -15.23 -11.80 -28.10
CA PRO A 42 -16.20 -12.86 -27.90
C PRO A 42 -16.53 -13.09 -26.41
N ALA A 43 -17.72 -13.60 -26.15
CA ALA A 43 -18.09 -14.03 -24.81
C ALA A 43 -17.15 -15.11 -24.28
N ARG A 44 -16.86 -15.10 -22.98
CA ARG A 44 -15.91 -15.97 -22.27
C ARG A 44 -14.43 -15.70 -22.59
N SER A 45 -14.11 -14.63 -23.27
CA SER A 45 -12.71 -14.20 -23.42
C SER A 45 -12.13 -13.83 -22.07
N ARG A 46 -10.86 -14.22 -21.88
CA ARG A 46 -10.08 -13.91 -20.68
C ARG A 46 -9.13 -12.77 -20.98
N VAL A 47 -9.26 -11.68 -20.25
CA VAL A 47 -8.51 -10.43 -20.44
C VAL A 47 -8.00 -9.92 -19.10
N GLU A 48 -6.90 -9.19 -19.11
CA GLU A 48 -6.41 -8.49 -17.91
C GLU A 48 -6.87 -7.04 -17.92
N LEU A 49 -7.60 -6.63 -16.88
CA LEU A 49 -8.08 -5.27 -16.70
C LEU A 49 -7.57 -4.67 -15.38
N PRO A 50 -7.43 -3.34 -15.30
CA PRO A 50 -7.17 -2.66 -14.04
C PRO A 50 -8.24 -3.01 -12.99
N LEU A 51 -7.84 -3.14 -11.73
CA LEU A 51 -8.73 -3.57 -10.64
C LEU A 51 -9.97 -2.66 -10.50
N TRP A 52 -9.80 -1.33 -10.61
CA TRP A 52 -10.90 -0.38 -10.51
C TRP A 52 -11.98 -0.61 -11.59
N LEU A 53 -11.55 -0.94 -12.83
CA LEU A 53 -12.46 -1.23 -13.94
C LEU A 53 -13.10 -2.60 -13.77
N ALA A 54 -12.29 -3.62 -13.41
CA ALA A 54 -12.77 -4.98 -13.15
C ALA A 54 -13.85 -4.99 -12.07
N GLN A 55 -13.68 -4.24 -10.98
CA GLN A 55 -14.65 -4.10 -9.91
C GLN A 55 -15.96 -3.47 -10.40
N SER A 56 -15.87 -2.42 -11.21
CA SER A 56 -17.05 -1.73 -11.77
C SER A 56 -17.85 -2.61 -12.72
N LEU A 57 -17.16 -3.40 -13.55
CA LEU A 57 -17.80 -4.32 -14.51
C LEU A 57 -18.36 -5.56 -13.82
N GLU A 58 -17.71 -6.08 -12.77
CA GLU A 58 -18.23 -7.20 -11.99
C GLU A 58 -19.50 -6.82 -11.23
N ALA A 59 -19.56 -5.61 -10.66
CA ALA A 59 -20.77 -5.09 -10.02
C ALA A 59 -21.98 -5.02 -10.98
N LYS A 60 -21.72 -4.85 -12.29
CA LYS A 60 -22.73 -4.86 -13.35
C LYS A 60 -22.96 -6.26 -13.97
N ASN A 61 -22.31 -7.31 -13.45
CA ASN A 61 -22.32 -8.68 -14.00
C ASN A 61 -21.86 -8.80 -15.46
N MET A 62 -21.11 -7.84 -15.98
CA MET A 62 -20.56 -7.87 -17.34
C MET A 62 -19.34 -8.79 -17.44
N VAL A 63 -18.57 -8.86 -16.39
CA VAL A 63 -17.39 -9.73 -16.27
C VAL A 63 -17.45 -10.55 -14.99
N ARG A 64 -16.71 -11.65 -14.98
CA ARG A 64 -16.39 -12.42 -13.77
C ARG A 64 -14.91 -12.26 -13.48
N LEU A 65 -14.58 -11.65 -12.35
CA LEU A 65 -13.22 -11.48 -11.89
C LEU A 65 -12.65 -12.85 -11.47
N GLU A 66 -11.43 -13.16 -11.88
CA GLU A 66 -10.68 -14.33 -11.44
C GLU A 66 -9.56 -13.89 -10.48
N LEU A 67 -9.16 -14.81 -9.59
CA LEU A 67 -8.03 -14.53 -8.72
C LEU A 67 -6.71 -14.71 -9.48
N PRO A 68 -5.80 -13.72 -9.46
CA PRO A 68 -4.45 -13.89 -9.97
C PRO A 68 -3.73 -15.07 -9.30
N LYS A 69 -2.74 -15.64 -9.99
CA LYS A 69 -2.02 -16.86 -9.53
C LYS A 69 -1.39 -16.67 -8.14
N HIS A 70 -0.91 -15.46 -7.83
CA HIS A 70 -0.30 -15.12 -6.54
C HIS A 70 -1.31 -14.90 -5.39
N TYR A 71 -2.62 -15.11 -5.63
CA TYR A 71 -3.65 -15.23 -4.60
C TYR A 71 -4.35 -16.60 -4.63
N SER A 72 -3.83 -17.57 -5.41
CA SER A 72 -4.38 -18.92 -5.49
C SER A 72 -4.30 -19.65 -4.13
N ALA A 73 -5.10 -20.70 -3.96
CA ALA A 73 -5.10 -21.50 -2.74
C ALA A 73 -3.69 -22.05 -2.42
N ARG A 74 -3.00 -22.58 -3.42
CA ARG A 74 -1.64 -23.10 -3.26
C ARG A 74 -0.66 -22.02 -2.77
N PHE A 75 -0.67 -20.85 -3.39
CA PHE A 75 0.23 -19.78 -2.98
C PHE A 75 -0.08 -19.28 -1.57
N ARG A 76 -1.35 -19.31 -1.15
CA ARG A 76 -1.75 -18.99 0.24
C ARG A 76 -1.20 -20.02 1.25
N GLU A 77 -1.16 -21.30 0.89
CA GLU A 77 -0.55 -22.35 1.70
C GLU A 77 0.96 -22.13 1.83
N ASP A 78 1.65 -21.80 0.74
CA ASP A 78 3.08 -21.48 0.74
C ASP A 78 3.36 -20.25 1.65
N LEU A 79 2.54 -19.19 1.57
CA LEU A 79 2.64 -18.00 2.42
C LEU A 79 2.40 -18.29 3.91
N LEU A 80 1.51 -19.22 4.23
CA LEU A 80 1.22 -19.59 5.62
C LEU A 80 2.29 -20.53 6.19
N ALA A 81 2.96 -21.30 5.34
CA ALA A 81 4.02 -22.22 5.76
C ALA A 81 5.33 -21.48 6.09
N GLY A 82 5.67 -20.42 5.34
CA GLY A 82 6.89 -19.65 5.54
C GLY A 82 6.83 -18.30 4.81
N PRO A 83 6.19 -17.29 5.40
CA PRO A 83 6.01 -16.00 4.75
C PRO A 83 7.34 -15.28 4.43
N GLU A 84 8.41 -15.58 5.18
CA GLU A 84 9.72 -14.98 4.98
C GLU A 84 10.42 -15.51 3.73
N ALA A 85 10.13 -16.76 3.34
CA ALA A 85 10.77 -17.42 2.21
C ALA A 85 10.13 -17.04 0.85
N VAL A 86 8.99 -16.36 0.88
CA VAL A 86 8.25 -16.01 -0.34
C VAL A 86 8.54 -14.57 -0.72
N ASP A 87 9.06 -14.37 -1.93
CA ASP A 87 9.20 -13.05 -2.52
C ASP A 87 7.83 -12.52 -2.98
N ILE A 88 7.26 -11.67 -2.13
CA ILE A 88 5.94 -11.07 -2.35
C ILE A 88 6.04 -9.91 -3.32
N ARG A 89 7.13 -9.13 -3.25
CA ARG A 89 7.33 -7.93 -4.06
C ARG A 89 7.39 -8.23 -5.55
N ASP A 90 8.06 -9.31 -5.94
CA ASP A 90 8.15 -9.79 -7.33
C ASP A 90 6.79 -10.17 -7.91
N ARG A 91 5.80 -10.48 -7.07
CA ARG A 91 4.45 -10.84 -7.49
C ARG A 91 3.56 -9.61 -7.71
N SER A 92 3.59 -8.68 -6.79
CA SER A 92 2.90 -7.41 -6.88
C SER A 92 3.48 -6.41 -5.88
N VAL A 93 3.71 -5.19 -6.32
CA VAL A 93 4.13 -4.07 -5.46
C VAL A 93 3.06 -3.75 -4.42
N PHE A 94 1.79 -3.83 -4.80
CA PHE A 94 0.62 -3.52 -3.96
C PHE A 94 -0.11 -4.78 -3.48
N PHE A 95 0.66 -5.82 -3.15
CA PHE A 95 0.13 -7.15 -2.81
C PHE A 95 -0.97 -7.12 -1.75
N TYR A 96 -0.78 -6.41 -0.65
CA TYR A 96 -1.76 -6.37 0.44
C TYR A 96 -3.00 -5.54 0.09
N GLU A 97 -2.82 -4.44 -0.62
CA GLU A 97 -3.90 -3.57 -1.07
C GLU A 97 -4.80 -4.30 -2.07
N THR A 98 -4.19 -4.83 -3.14
CA THR A 98 -4.88 -5.58 -4.18
C THR A 98 -5.52 -6.85 -3.62
N GLY A 99 -4.80 -7.62 -2.79
CA GLY A 99 -5.31 -8.83 -2.14
C GLY A 99 -6.50 -8.55 -1.23
N THR A 100 -6.47 -7.47 -0.45
CA THR A 100 -7.58 -7.06 0.41
C THR A 100 -8.79 -6.60 -0.40
N ALA A 101 -8.59 -5.87 -1.50
CA ALA A 101 -9.65 -5.46 -2.40
C ALA A 101 -10.32 -6.68 -3.08
N LEU A 102 -9.52 -7.61 -3.59
CA LEU A 102 -10.00 -8.86 -4.19
C LEU A 102 -10.78 -9.73 -3.19
N ALA A 103 -10.28 -9.87 -1.96
CA ALA A 103 -10.98 -10.60 -0.90
C ALA A 103 -12.34 -10.00 -0.59
N ARG A 104 -12.46 -8.67 -0.62
CA ARG A 104 -13.71 -7.96 -0.39
C ARG A 104 -14.70 -8.16 -1.56
N ILE A 105 -14.24 -8.02 -2.81
CA ILE A 105 -15.07 -8.19 -4.01
C ILE A 105 -15.59 -9.63 -4.07
N LYS A 106 -14.71 -10.60 -3.85
CA LYS A 106 -15.04 -12.05 -3.90
C LYS A 106 -15.73 -12.56 -2.64
N ARG A 107 -15.76 -11.78 -1.56
CA ARG A 107 -16.22 -12.20 -0.23
C ARG A 107 -15.45 -13.44 0.27
N ASP A 108 -14.15 -13.51 -0.05
CA ASP A 108 -13.26 -14.61 0.34
C ASP A 108 -12.64 -14.29 1.72
N GLU A 109 -13.28 -14.77 2.78
CA GLU A 109 -12.81 -14.60 4.16
C GLU A 109 -11.47 -15.30 4.41
N HIS A 110 -11.21 -16.40 3.71
CA HIS A 110 -9.94 -17.13 3.84
C HIS A 110 -8.79 -16.27 3.29
N LEU A 111 -8.94 -15.67 2.12
CA LEU A 111 -7.95 -14.74 1.56
C LEU A 111 -7.73 -13.55 2.51
N GLN A 112 -8.81 -12.96 3.03
CA GLN A 112 -8.71 -11.85 3.97
C GLN A 112 -7.94 -12.22 5.24
N ARG A 113 -8.20 -13.41 5.78
CA ARG A 113 -7.48 -13.94 6.95
C ARG A 113 -6.00 -14.17 6.63
N THR A 114 -5.70 -14.77 5.49
CA THR A 114 -4.31 -15.00 5.05
C THR A 114 -3.55 -13.68 4.94
N MET A 115 -4.11 -12.64 4.29
CA MET A 115 -3.47 -11.32 4.20
C MET A 115 -3.12 -10.74 5.57
N ARG A 116 -4.04 -10.85 6.53
CA ARG A 116 -3.81 -10.36 7.91
C ARG A 116 -2.72 -11.18 8.61
N MET A 117 -2.77 -12.51 8.52
CA MET A 117 -1.80 -13.39 9.19
C MET A 117 -0.38 -13.19 8.67
N VAL A 118 -0.24 -13.07 7.35
CA VAL A 118 1.07 -12.84 6.71
C VAL A 118 1.62 -11.49 7.13
N PHE A 119 0.81 -10.42 7.07
CA PHE A 119 1.25 -9.07 7.45
C PHE A 119 1.59 -8.94 8.94
N SER A 120 0.78 -9.54 9.84
CA SER A 120 0.96 -9.41 11.29
C SER A 120 1.86 -10.49 11.92
N GLY A 121 2.40 -11.40 11.11
CA GLY A 121 3.22 -12.53 11.55
C GLY A 121 4.68 -12.19 11.80
N GLN A 122 5.56 -13.12 11.45
CA GLN A 122 7.00 -12.97 11.64
C GLN A 122 7.57 -11.83 10.77
N ARG A 123 7.10 -11.70 9.53
CA ARG A 123 7.51 -10.58 8.64
C ARG A 123 7.35 -9.21 9.27
N PHE A 124 6.24 -8.97 9.98
CA PHE A 124 6.04 -7.69 10.69
C PHE A 124 7.14 -7.44 11.73
N ARG A 125 7.52 -8.48 12.49
CA ARG A 125 8.55 -8.37 13.52
C ARG A 125 9.93 -8.10 12.89
N ASP A 126 10.27 -8.83 11.85
CA ASP A 126 11.56 -8.68 11.15
C ASP A 126 11.71 -7.29 10.54
N ILE A 127 10.63 -6.77 9.92
CA ILE A 127 10.61 -5.42 9.36
C ILE A 127 10.72 -4.36 10.47
N LEU A 128 10.00 -4.55 11.57
CA LEU A 128 10.06 -3.63 12.70
C LEU A 128 11.46 -3.63 13.33
N ASP A 129 12.03 -4.80 13.59
CA ASP A 129 13.38 -4.93 14.16
C ASP A 129 14.42 -4.32 13.22
N ALA A 130 14.33 -4.57 11.92
CA ALA A 130 15.20 -3.94 10.93
C ALA A 130 15.06 -2.41 10.93
N SER A 131 13.83 -1.88 11.00
CA SER A 131 13.56 -0.44 10.98
C SER A 131 14.10 0.29 12.21
N LEU A 132 14.02 -0.36 13.38
CA LEU A 132 14.47 0.22 14.65
C LEU A 132 15.99 0.12 14.84
N ASN A 133 16.64 -0.92 14.28
CA ASN A 133 18.05 -1.24 14.53
C ASN A 133 18.97 -0.89 13.34
N SER A 134 18.46 -0.35 12.23
CA SER A 134 19.24 -0.07 11.02
C SER A 134 20.37 0.97 11.19
N GLY A 135 20.40 1.72 12.28
CA GLY A 135 21.54 2.51 12.80
C GLY A 135 22.40 3.33 11.81
N GLY A 136 22.12 3.28 10.52
CA GLY A 136 22.91 3.86 9.44
C GLY A 136 23.45 2.84 8.43
N ASP A 137 23.14 1.56 8.62
CA ASP A 137 23.49 0.50 7.68
C ASP A 137 22.76 0.66 6.34
N ASP A 138 23.39 0.18 5.26
CA ASP A 138 22.77 0.19 3.93
C ASP A 138 21.69 -0.90 3.85
N MET A 139 20.43 -0.48 3.99
CA MET A 139 19.25 -1.34 3.92
C MET A 139 18.65 -1.42 2.51
N THR A 140 19.37 -0.92 1.48
CA THR A 140 18.83 -0.78 0.12
C THR A 140 18.34 -2.11 -0.45
N ASP A 141 19.06 -3.20 -0.25
CA ASP A 141 18.67 -4.51 -0.77
C ASP A 141 17.45 -5.06 -0.03
N PHE A 142 17.42 -4.95 1.29
CA PHE A 142 16.24 -5.33 2.08
C PHE A 142 14.97 -4.57 1.66
N LEU A 143 15.10 -3.26 1.41
CA LEU A 143 13.98 -2.41 0.99
C LEU A 143 13.46 -2.74 -0.42
N LYS A 144 14.30 -3.29 -1.28
CA LYS A 144 13.88 -3.72 -2.63
C LYS A 144 12.89 -4.87 -2.59
N ASP A 145 12.99 -5.75 -1.60
CA ASP A 145 12.17 -6.96 -1.47
C ASP A 145 10.85 -6.72 -0.72
N LEU A 146 10.65 -5.51 -0.18
CA LEU A 146 9.43 -5.17 0.54
C LEU A 146 8.32 -4.66 -0.39
N PRO A 147 7.10 -5.25 -0.34
CA PRO A 147 5.92 -4.66 -0.95
C PRO A 147 5.55 -3.34 -0.29
N PHE A 148 4.70 -2.56 -0.94
CA PHE A 148 4.42 -1.17 -0.57
C PHE A 148 3.99 -0.98 0.90
N ALA A 149 3.06 -1.80 1.40
CA ALA A 149 2.59 -1.70 2.80
C ALA A 149 3.70 -1.98 3.81
N GLU A 150 4.57 -2.95 3.53
CA GLU A 150 5.70 -3.29 4.38
C GLU A 150 6.77 -2.20 4.37
N ARG A 151 6.98 -1.57 3.21
CA ARG A 151 7.90 -0.44 3.08
C ARG A 151 7.43 0.78 3.90
N ILE A 152 6.13 1.10 3.87
CA ILE A 152 5.58 2.17 4.72
C ILE A 152 5.82 1.86 6.21
N LEU A 153 5.65 0.60 6.61
CA LEU A 153 5.91 0.17 7.99
C LEU A 153 7.37 0.41 8.37
N PHE A 154 8.31 -0.03 7.51
CA PHE A 154 9.74 0.19 7.71
C PHE A 154 10.08 1.68 7.82
N ASP A 155 9.64 2.49 6.86
CA ASP A 155 9.92 3.94 6.82
C ASP A 155 9.38 4.64 8.08
N SER A 156 8.19 4.26 8.54
CA SER A 156 7.58 4.82 9.77
C SER A 156 8.40 4.46 11.02
N GLY A 157 8.84 3.20 11.13
CA GLY A 157 9.68 2.75 12.24
C GLY A 157 11.05 3.42 12.23
N PHE A 158 11.67 3.54 11.06
CA PHE A 158 12.97 4.17 10.88
C PHE A 158 12.95 5.66 11.26
N VAL A 159 11.95 6.40 10.78
CA VAL A 159 11.79 7.82 11.13
C VAL A 159 11.57 7.97 12.63
N GLY A 160 10.65 7.18 13.22
CA GLY A 160 10.39 7.22 14.67
C GLY A 160 11.62 6.89 15.52
N SER A 161 12.42 5.91 15.11
CA SER A 161 13.68 5.57 15.79
C SER A 161 14.67 6.74 15.78
N ARG A 162 14.85 7.39 14.62
CA ARG A 162 15.73 8.55 14.48
C ARG A 162 15.24 9.77 15.27
N GLU A 163 13.96 10.02 15.28
CA GLU A 163 13.38 11.11 16.09
C GLU A 163 13.60 10.86 17.58
N TYR A 164 13.42 9.62 18.03
CA TYR A 164 13.66 9.22 19.42
C TYR A 164 15.14 9.37 19.81
N GLU A 165 16.07 8.97 18.94
CA GLU A 165 17.49 9.18 19.17
C GLU A 165 17.86 10.67 19.20
N ALA A 166 17.32 11.49 18.30
CA ALA A 166 17.53 12.93 18.30
C ALA A 166 17.00 13.57 19.59
N TYR A 167 15.85 13.08 20.09
CA TYR A 167 15.33 13.51 21.40
C TYR A 167 16.29 13.15 22.54
N LYS A 168 16.79 11.92 22.59
CA LYS A 168 17.75 11.48 23.61
C LYS A 168 19.06 12.30 23.59
N LYS A 169 19.54 12.64 22.40
CA LYS A 169 20.77 13.43 22.20
C LYS A 169 20.54 14.93 22.41
N GLY A 170 19.28 15.37 22.64
CA GLY A 170 18.92 16.79 22.78
C GLY A 170 19.06 17.62 21.49
N THR A 171 19.16 16.93 20.33
CA THR A 171 19.33 17.56 19.00
C THR A 171 18.02 17.75 18.25
N HIS A 172 16.90 17.32 18.83
CA HIS A 172 15.60 17.49 18.19
C HIS A 172 15.16 18.96 18.21
N ALA A 173 14.26 19.36 17.31
CA ALA A 173 13.70 20.70 17.27
C ALA A 173 12.98 21.00 18.58
N GLN A 174 13.45 22.04 19.30
CA GLN A 174 12.78 22.50 20.53
C GLN A 174 11.44 23.16 20.17
N ILE A 175 10.43 22.94 21.01
CA ILE A 175 9.17 23.63 20.90
C ILE A 175 9.43 25.12 21.23
N GLY A 176 9.48 25.95 20.19
CA GLY A 176 9.62 27.40 20.34
C GLY A 176 8.28 28.08 20.61
N MET A 177 8.34 29.25 21.25
CA MET A 177 7.16 30.11 21.41
C MET A 177 6.62 30.52 20.03
N ALA A 178 5.32 30.41 19.81
CA ALA A 178 4.67 30.86 18.58
C ALA A 178 5.00 32.33 18.28
N GLU A 179 5.18 32.68 17.02
CA GLU A 179 5.54 34.07 16.62
C GLU A 179 4.57 35.13 17.15
N VAL A 180 3.29 34.79 17.18
CA VAL A 180 2.24 35.69 17.73
C VAL A 180 2.50 36.04 19.19
N LEU A 181 3.01 35.12 20.00
CA LEU A 181 3.33 35.37 21.41
C LEU A 181 4.64 36.12 21.57
N LYS A 182 5.59 35.98 20.64
CA LYS A 182 6.84 36.76 20.63
C LYS A 182 6.56 38.24 20.38
N VAL A 183 5.64 38.56 19.47
CA VAL A 183 5.23 39.95 19.18
C VAL A 183 4.50 40.58 20.37
N SER A 184 3.63 39.83 21.05
CA SER A 184 2.91 40.29 22.24
C SER A 184 3.85 40.63 23.41
N SER A 185 4.90 39.83 23.64
CA SER A 185 5.88 40.10 24.69
C SER A 185 6.78 41.32 24.38
N ALA A 186 7.06 41.59 23.12
CA ALA A 186 7.82 42.77 22.68
C ALA A 186 7.05 44.06 22.87
N ILE A 187 5.71 44.03 22.71
CA ILE A 187 4.85 45.22 22.92
C ILE A 187 4.66 45.54 24.42
N SER A 188 4.61 44.54 25.29
CA SER A 188 4.44 44.74 26.74
C SER A 188 5.73 45.15 27.46
N GLY A 189 6.90 45.01 26.85
CA GLY A 189 8.20 45.40 27.41
C GLY A 189 8.61 46.87 27.16
N GLY A 190 7.90 47.61 26.30
CA GLY A 190 8.24 48.97 25.87
C GLY A 190 7.70 50.14 26.71
N GLY A 191 7.16 49.88 27.91
CA GLY A 191 6.48 50.88 28.70
C GLY A 191 7.07 51.18 30.06
N LYS A 192 8.37 51.44 30.18
CA LYS A 192 8.99 52.01 31.39
C LYS A 192 10.33 52.62 31.06
N GLU A 193 10.34 53.81 30.46
CA GLU A 193 11.41 54.79 30.57
C GLU A 193 10.85 56.15 30.18
N GLY A 194 10.61 57.00 31.19
CA GLY A 194 10.28 58.39 30.95
C GLY A 194 9.56 59.09 32.09
N GLU A 195 10.17 59.12 33.28
CA GLU A 195 9.86 60.18 34.28
C GLU A 195 11.04 60.34 35.24
N LYS A 196 11.93 61.25 34.90
CA LYS A 196 12.60 62.13 35.88
C LYS A 196 13.06 63.40 35.18
#